data_200cd74cd1e43f58d8187aafd9314dbf
#
_entry.id   200cd74cd1e43f58d8187aafd9314dbf
#
_cell.length_a   1.000
_cell.length_b   1.000
_cell.length_c   1.000
_cell.angle_alpha   90.00
_cell.angle_beta   90.00
_cell.angle_gamma   90.00
#
_symmetry.space_group_name_H-M   'P 1'
#
loop_
_entity.id
_entity.type
_entity.pdbx_description
1 polymer ?
#
loop_
_entity_poly.entity_id
_entity_poly.type
_entity_poly.pdbx_seq_one_letter_code
_entity_poly.pdbx_strand_id
1 'polypeptide(L)'
;MRRDYRNSDYPLDPLDGQALLTIWTTTTRSYREVVNRAQMNLLDSHDVPRALHSLNNDLAALKLALLLLFLHPGAPCIYYGTEAALAGGPEPGPSSGPGPACREAYPWDVPWSADLRPFIQSLAELRSAHGVLRRDGLRWSAPGADVLEGVADGLRVVINRSRSTPVPLTVESGQSLIWTLGLVDNQSVSPQSAAVLGS
;
A
#
# COMPACT_ATOMS: atom_id res chain seq x y z
N MET A 1 2.52 -9.77 13.73
CA MET A 1 1.21 -10.34 13.40
C MET A 1 1.43 -11.52 12.49
N ARG A 2 1.24 -12.76 12.96
CA ARG A 2 1.43 -13.96 12.14
C ARG A 2 0.29 -14.05 11.15
N ARG A 3 0.60 -14.35 9.91
CA ARG A 3 -0.38 -14.64 8.87
C ARG A 3 -0.54 -16.14 8.75
N ASP A 4 -1.78 -16.58 8.61
CA ASP A 4 -2.08 -18.00 8.38
C ASP A 4 -1.88 -18.40 6.92
N TYR A 5 -1.50 -17.48 6.04
CA TYR A 5 -1.03 -17.86 4.72
C TYR A 5 0.38 -18.47 4.86
N ARG A 6 0.37 -19.77 4.94
CA ARG A 6 1.55 -20.58 4.72
C ARG A 6 1.41 -21.20 3.34
N ASN A 7 2.09 -20.63 2.36
CA ASN A 7 2.75 -21.54 1.45
C ASN A 7 3.74 -22.29 2.35
N SER A 8 3.70 -23.61 2.40
CA SER A 8 4.55 -24.43 3.28
C SER A 8 6.04 -24.07 3.17
N ASP A 9 6.45 -23.46 2.06
CA ASP A 9 7.84 -23.17 1.72
C ASP A 9 8.23 -21.70 1.98
N TYR A 10 7.26 -20.79 2.18
CA TYR A 10 7.53 -19.36 2.32
C TYR A 10 6.65 -18.72 3.41
N PRO A 11 7.04 -18.84 4.70
CA PRO A 11 6.35 -18.12 5.76
C PRO A 11 6.51 -16.61 5.57
N LEU A 12 5.41 -15.88 5.57
CA LEU A 12 5.42 -14.42 5.51
C LEU A 12 5.49 -13.86 6.93
N ASP A 13 6.66 -13.37 7.31
CA ASP A 13 6.83 -12.62 8.56
C ASP A 13 6.55 -11.13 8.32
N PRO A 14 5.99 -10.44 9.33
CA PRO A 14 5.85 -8.98 9.27
C PRO A 14 7.22 -8.32 9.14
N LEU A 15 7.34 -7.40 8.21
CA LEU A 15 8.55 -6.60 8.01
C LEU A 15 8.41 -5.27 8.73
N ASP A 16 9.47 -4.84 9.41
CA ASP A 16 9.60 -3.45 9.80
C ASP A 16 9.88 -2.55 8.58
N GLY A 17 9.87 -1.24 8.78
CA GLY A 17 10.07 -0.28 7.69
C GLY A 17 11.42 -0.43 7.01
N GLN A 18 12.49 -0.69 7.77
CA GLN A 18 13.84 -0.83 7.22
C GLN A 18 14.00 -2.11 6.40
N ALA A 19 13.46 -3.23 6.88
CA ALA A 19 13.46 -4.50 6.15
C ALA A 19 12.63 -4.40 4.86
N LEU A 20 11.46 -3.76 4.91
CA LEU A 20 10.65 -3.48 3.73
C LEU A 20 11.42 -2.67 2.68
N LEU A 21 12.06 -1.56 3.10
CA LEU A 21 12.84 -0.73 2.19
C LEU A 21 14.06 -1.44 1.62
N THR A 22 14.70 -2.32 2.40
CA THR A 22 15.83 -3.11 1.94
C THR A 22 15.40 -4.04 0.79
N ILE A 23 14.30 -4.77 0.97
CA ILE A 23 13.75 -5.64 -0.08
C ILE A 23 13.34 -4.81 -1.29
N TRP A 24 12.60 -3.75 -1.08
CA TRP A 24 12.12 -2.88 -2.15
C TRP A 24 13.26 -2.27 -2.97
N THR A 25 14.27 -1.70 -2.28
CA THR A 25 15.43 -1.10 -2.94
C THR A 25 16.24 -2.15 -3.70
N THR A 26 16.45 -3.33 -3.10
CA THR A 26 17.20 -4.43 -3.75
C THR A 26 16.47 -4.89 -5.02
N THR A 27 15.16 -5.10 -4.93
CA THR A 27 14.35 -5.50 -6.09
C THR A 27 14.38 -4.44 -7.19
N THR A 28 14.18 -3.16 -6.83
CA THR A 28 14.19 -2.06 -7.80
C THR A 28 15.55 -1.91 -8.48
N ARG A 29 16.64 -2.05 -7.73
CA ARG A 29 18.01 -1.98 -8.28
C ARG A 29 18.40 -3.17 -9.16
N SER A 30 17.69 -4.28 -9.06
CA SER A 30 17.92 -5.47 -9.90
C SER A 30 17.48 -5.26 -11.35
N TYR A 31 16.73 -4.23 -11.63
CA TYR A 31 16.22 -3.89 -12.96
C TYR A 31 16.68 -2.50 -13.40
N ARG A 32 16.77 -2.33 -14.73
CA ARG A 32 16.99 -0.99 -15.30
C ARG A 32 15.77 -0.11 -15.02
N GLU A 33 15.99 1.18 -14.88
CA GLU A 33 14.93 2.15 -14.57
C GLU A 33 13.74 2.08 -15.56
N VAL A 34 14.04 1.92 -16.86
CA VAL A 34 13.00 1.77 -17.88
C VAL A 34 12.11 0.55 -17.64
N VAL A 35 12.65 -0.53 -17.07
CA VAL A 35 11.90 -1.73 -16.71
C VAL A 35 11.02 -1.44 -15.49
N ASN A 36 11.56 -0.79 -14.46
CA ASN A 36 10.77 -0.42 -13.25
C ASN A 36 9.58 0.48 -13.62
N ARG A 37 9.77 1.41 -14.57
CA ARG A 37 8.68 2.27 -15.06
C ARG A 37 7.62 1.53 -15.87
N ALA A 38 7.97 0.41 -16.48
CA ALA A 38 7.09 -0.40 -17.31
C ALA A 38 6.43 -1.58 -16.54
N GLN A 39 6.80 -1.81 -15.29
CA GLN A 39 6.23 -2.88 -14.48
C GLN A 39 4.75 -2.64 -14.19
N MET A 40 3.96 -3.70 -14.23
CA MET A 40 2.63 -3.74 -13.65
C MET A 40 2.74 -4.23 -12.20
N ASN A 41 2.39 -3.37 -11.26
CA ASN A 41 2.46 -3.66 -9.84
C ASN A 41 1.06 -4.00 -9.31
N LEU A 42 0.97 -5.01 -8.46
CA LEU A 42 -0.30 -5.47 -7.88
C LEU A 42 -0.08 -5.97 -6.44
N LEU A 43 -1.13 -5.94 -5.63
CA LEU A 43 -1.10 -6.45 -4.25
C LEU A 43 -1.56 -7.89 -4.17
N ASP A 44 -2.46 -8.29 -5.06
CA ASP A 44 -3.07 -9.61 -5.13
C ASP A 44 -3.43 -10.00 -6.56
N SER A 45 -3.73 -11.28 -6.77
CA SER A 45 -4.12 -11.83 -8.06
C SER A 45 -4.96 -13.11 -7.86
N HIS A 46 -5.34 -13.76 -8.96
CA HIS A 46 -6.01 -15.05 -8.92
C HIS A 46 -5.12 -16.22 -8.40
N ASP A 47 -3.80 -16.00 -8.31
CA ASP A 47 -2.82 -17.02 -7.91
C ASP A 47 -2.31 -16.84 -6.48
N VAL A 48 -2.77 -15.83 -5.77
CA VAL A 48 -2.41 -15.55 -4.38
C VAL A 48 -3.65 -15.14 -3.57
N PRO A 49 -3.64 -15.27 -2.25
CA PRO A 49 -4.73 -14.78 -1.41
C PRO A 49 -4.99 -13.30 -1.62
N ARG A 50 -6.25 -12.89 -1.45
CA ARG A 50 -6.64 -11.50 -1.51
C ARG A 50 -5.79 -10.65 -0.55
N ALA A 51 -5.47 -9.43 -0.98
CA ALA A 51 -4.68 -8.50 -0.18
C ALA A 51 -5.30 -8.26 1.20
N LEU A 52 -6.62 -8.09 1.28
CA LEU A 52 -7.33 -7.90 2.53
C LEU A 52 -7.19 -9.11 3.46
N HIS A 53 -7.31 -10.35 2.95
CA HIS A 53 -7.05 -11.56 3.73
C HIS A 53 -5.60 -11.57 4.26
N SER A 54 -4.65 -11.29 3.40
CA SER A 54 -3.22 -11.23 3.75
C SER A 54 -2.91 -10.16 4.81
N LEU A 55 -3.76 -9.17 4.96
CA LEU A 55 -3.69 -8.12 5.97
C LEU A 55 -4.60 -8.39 7.19
N ASN A 56 -5.08 -9.65 7.38
CA ASN A 56 -5.98 -10.07 8.45
C ASN A 56 -7.30 -9.27 8.51
N ASN A 57 -7.86 -8.98 7.35
CA ASN A 57 -9.09 -8.21 7.19
C ASN A 57 -9.00 -6.78 7.78
N ASP A 58 -7.78 -6.25 7.87
CA ASP A 58 -7.53 -4.88 8.32
C ASP A 58 -7.65 -3.91 7.13
N LEU A 59 -8.78 -3.22 7.06
CA LEU A 59 -9.08 -2.30 5.98
C LEU A 59 -8.15 -1.06 5.97
N ALA A 60 -7.71 -0.60 7.15
CA ALA A 60 -6.76 0.51 7.24
C ALA A 60 -5.38 0.10 6.70
N ALA A 61 -4.94 -1.12 7.02
CA ALA A 61 -3.73 -1.67 6.44
C ALA A 61 -3.84 -1.86 4.91
N LEU A 62 -5.01 -2.26 4.39
CA LEU A 62 -5.25 -2.34 2.94
C LEU A 62 -5.14 -0.94 2.29
N LYS A 63 -5.71 0.08 2.89
CA LYS A 63 -5.60 1.45 2.39
C LYS A 63 -4.15 1.93 2.35
N LEU A 64 -3.33 1.63 3.36
CA LEU A 64 -1.90 1.93 3.35
C LEU A 64 -1.14 1.14 2.26
N ALA A 65 -1.47 -0.12 2.04
CA ALA A 65 -0.87 -0.93 0.98
C ALA A 65 -1.24 -0.39 -0.41
N LEU A 66 -2.48 0.02 -0.63
CA LEU A 66 -2.94 0.66 -1.85
C LEU A 66 -2.22 2.01 -2.07
N LEU A 67 -2.06 2.83 -1.03
CA LEU A 67 -1.27 4.05 -1.13
C LEU A 67 0.16 3.76 -1.62
N LEU A 68 0.85 2.80 -1.00
CA LEU A 68 2.20 2.39 -1.43
C LEU A 68 2.22 1.91 -2.89
N LEU A 69 1.22 1.15 -3.31
CA LEU A 69 1.07 0.70 -4.70
C LEU A 69 1.00 1.87 -5.68
N PHE A 70 0.22 2.90 -5.36
CA PHE A 70 0.06 4.08 -6.21
C PHE A 70 1.27 5.02 -6.17
N LEU A 71 2.05 5.00 -5.10
CA LEU A 71 3.28 5.79 -4.97
C LEU A 71 4.50 5.11 -5.63
N HIS A 72 4.41 3.82 -5.94
CA HIS A 72 5.50 3.08 -6.60
C HIS A 72 5.59 3.44 -8.09
N PRO A 73 6.81 3.54 -8.69
CA PRO A 73 6.98 3.59 -10.15
C PRO A 73 6.35 2.39 -10.85
N GLY A 74 5.96 2.57 -12.12
CA GLY A 74 5.25 1.54 -12.89
C GLY A 74 3.73 1.74 -12.85
N ALA A 75 2.96 0.79 -13.35
CA ALA A 75 1.50 0.87 -13.42
C ALA A 75 0.84 0.16 -12.22
N PRO A 76 0.12 0.86 -11.35
CA PRO A 76 -0.69 0.21 -10.32
C PRO A 76 -1.83 -0.56 -10.98
N CYS A 77 -1.98 -1.83 -10.63
CA CYS A 77 -3.07 -2.68 -11.08
C CYS A 77 -3.90 -3.10 -9.88
N ILE A 78 -5.20 -2.84 -9.94
CA ILE A 78 -6.17 -3.32 -8.96
C ILE A 78 -6.79 -4.59 -9.50
N TYR A 79 -6.54 -5.71 -8.81
CA TYR A 79 -7.22 -6.96 -9.12
C TYR A 79 -8.70 -6.83 -8.75
N TYR A 80 -9.59 -7.32 -9.62
CA TYR A 80 -11.04 -7.16 -9.44
C TYR A 80 -11.49 -7.61 -8.05
N GLY A 81 -12.35 -6.85 -7.41
CA GLY A 81 -12.89 -7.14 -6.10
C GLY A 81 -12.04 -6.63 -4.93
N THR A 82 -10.79 -6.21 -5.15
CA THR A 82 -9.98 -5.54 -4.11
C THR A 82 -10.61 -4.20 -3.74
N GLU A 83 -11.16 -3.48 -4.72
CA GLU A 83 -11.93 -2.24 -4.53
C GLU A 83 -13.28 -2.46 -3.83
N ALA A 84 -13.78 -3.69 -3.83
CA ALA A 84 -14.99 -4.12 -3.12
C ALA A 84 -14.69 -4.78 -1.77
N ALA A 85 -13.43 -4.79 -1.34
CA ALA A 85 -12.96 -5.42 -0.11
C ALA A 85 -13.17 -6.95 -0.05
N LEU A 86 -13.10 -7.64 -1.18
CA LEU A 86 -13.11 -9.10 -1.19
C LEU A 86 -11.92 -9.64 -0.40
N ALA A 87 -12.18 -10.61 0.48
CA ALA A 87 -11.23 -11.12 1.46
C ALA A 87 -10.98 -12.64 1.32
N GLY A 88 -11.07 -13.16 0.09
CA GLY A 88 -10.83 -14.57 -0.18
C GLY A 88 -9.42 -15.03 0.19
N GLY A 89 -9.32 -16.09 0.97
CA GLY A 89 -8.07 -16.70 1.44
C GLY A 89 -7.79 -18.07 0.79
N PRO A 90 -6.70 -18.74 1.20
CA PRO A 90 -6.41 -20.08 0.77
C PRO A 90 -7.46 -21.06 1.30
N GLU A 91 -7.67 -22.16 0.58
CA GLU A 91 -8.49 -23.25 1.12
C GLU A 91 -7.81 -23.91 2.32
N PRO A 92 -8.61 -24.32 3.33
CA PRO A 92 -8.09 -25.15 4.41
C PRO A 92 -7.66 -26.51 3.86
N GLY A 93 -6.44 -26.94 4.14
CA GLY A 93 -5.98 -28.29 3.78
C GLY A 93 -4.48 -28.38 3.51
N PRO A 94 -3.97 -29.60 3.26
CA PRO A 94 -2.54 -29.82 3.03
C PRO A 94 -2.02 -29.27 1.70
N SER A 95 -2.89 -28.94 0.74
CA SER A 95 -2.54 -28.24 -0.48
C SER A 95 -2.84 -26.77 -0.30
N SER A 96 -1.88 -26.01 0.19
CA SER A 96 -1.98 -24.59 0.45
C SER A 96 -1.90 -23.74 -0.83
N GLY A 97 -2.72 -24.06 -1.83
CA GLY A 97 -2.85 -23.22 -3.02
C GLY A 97 -3.82 -22.05 -2.82
N PRO A 98 -3.84 -21.07 -3.74
CA PRO A 98 -4.89 -20.08 -3.77
C PRO A 98 -6.23 -20.79 -3.97
N GLY A 99 -7.10 -20.75 -2.97
CA GLY A 99 -8.43 -21.36 -3.03
C GLY A 99 -9.34 -20.66 -4.05
N PRO A 100 -10.51 -21.27 -4.38
CA PRO A 100 -11.52 -20.65 -5.23
C PRO A 100 -11.99 -19.30 -4.71
N ALA A 101 -11.88 -19.03 -3.42
CA ALA A 101 -12.17 -17.74 -2.82
C ALA A 101 -11.30 -16.58 -3.36
N CYS A 102 -10.12 -16.86 -3.93
CA CYS A 102 -9.33 -15.84 -4.62
C CYS A 102 -9.92 -15.46 -5.99
N ARG A 103 -10.85 -16.27 -6.50
CA ARG A 103 -11.55 -16.12 -7.80
C ARG A 103 -13.06 -15.98 -7.65
N GLU A 104 -13.53 -15.55 -6.49
CA GLU A 104 -14.94 -15.29 -6.24
C GLU A 104 -15.56 -14.42 -7.33
N ALA A 105 -16.84 -14.68 -7.63
CA ALA A 105 -17.61 -13.80 -8.49
C ALA A 105 -17.67 -12.38 -7.90
N TYR A 106 -17.68 -11.39 -8.78
CA TYR A 106 -17.78 -10.00 -8.34
C TYR A 106 -19.13 -9.76 -7.65
N PRO A 107 -19.16 -9.11 -6.49
CA PRO A 107 -20.38 -8.96 -5.68
C PRO A 107 -21.28 -7.82 -6.18
N TRP A 108 -21.91 -7.98 -7.33
CA TRP A 108 -22.74 -6.95 -7.96
C TRP A 108 -23.97 -6.54 -7.12
N ASP A 109 -24.52 -7.50 -6.35
CA ASP A 109 -25.77 -7.34 -5.60
C ASP A 109 -25.55 -7.00 -4.12
N VAL A 110 -24.31 -6.80 -3.69
CA VAL A 110 -23.97 -6.47 -2.31
C VAL A 110 -23.41 -5.05 -2.23
N PRO A 111 -23.80 -4.26 -1.21
CA PRO A 111 -23.17 -2.96 -1.00
C PRO A 111 -21.65 -3.12 -0.82
N TRP A 112 -20.88 -2.48 -1.67
CA TRP A 112 -19.42 -2.47 -1.55
C TRP A 112 -18.98 -1.65 -0.35
N SER A 113 -17.74 -1.83 0.09
CA SER A 113 -17.13 -0.87 1.00
C SER A 113 -17.19 0.52 0.38
N ALA A 114 -18.14 1.33 0.88
CA ALA A 114 -18.43 2.66 0.33
C ALA A 114 -17.19 3.56 0.27
N ASP A 115 -16.17 3.25 1.08
CA ASP A 115 -14.98 4.08 1.25
C ASP A 115 -13.83 3.72 0.31
N LEU A 116 -13.73 2.47 -0.18
CA LEU A 116 -12.54 2.04 -0.95
C LEU A 116 -12.52 2.60 -2.36
N ARG A 117 -13.64 2.63 -3.04
CA ARG A 117 -13.69 3.15 -4.41
C ARG A 117 -13.32 4.63 -4.49
N PRO A 118 -13.93 5.54 -3.73
CA PRO A 118 -13.52 6.96 -3.73
C PRO A 118 -12.08 7.14 -3.23
N PHE A 119 -11.62 6.30 -2.30
CA PHE A 119 -10.24 6.29 -1.86
C PHE A 119 -9.27 5.94 -3.02
N ILE A 120 -9.52 4.89 -3.78
CA ILE A 120 -8.71 4.51 -4.95
C ILE A 120 -8.75 5.62 -6.03
N GLN A 121 -9.90 6.24 -6.23
CA GLN A 121 -10.02 7.38 -7.15
C GLN A 121 -9.13 8.54 -6.70
N SER A 122 -9.12 8.88 -5.41
CA SER A 122 -8.25 9.94 -4.88
C SER A 122 -6.76 9.62 -5.04
N LEU A 123 -6.36 8.34 -4.93
CA LEU A 123 -4.99 7.91 -5.21
C LEU A 123 -4.62 8.06 -6.70
N ALA A 124 -5.55 7.75 -7.60
CA ALA A 124 -5.34 7.92 -9.02
C ALA A 124 -5.21 9.42 -9.40
N GLU A 125 -6.00 10.28 -8.78
CA GLU A 125 -5.91 11.74 -8.92
C GLU A 125 -4.56 12.25 -8.40
N LEU A 126 -4.16 11.87 -7.18
CA LEU A 126 -2.86 12.22 -6.60
C LEU A 126 -1.72 11.82 -7.54
N ARG A 127 -1.72 10.57 -8.03
CA ARG A 127 -0.72 10.07 -8.95
C ARG A 127 -0.73 10.80 -10.30
N SER A 128 -1.91 11.17 -10.79
CA SER A 128 -2.06 11.91 -12.05
C SER A 128 -1.54 13.33 -11.93
N ALA A 129 -1.80 13.99 -10.82
CA ALA A 129 -1.36 15.35 -10.54
C ALA A 129 0.17 15.46 -10.39
N HIS A 130 0.81 14.42 -9.86
CA HIS A 130 2.25 14.43 -9.56
C HIS A 130 3.03 13.48 -10.49
N GLY A 131 3.51 14.00 -11.60
CA GLY A 131 4.23 13.23 -12.64
C GLY A 131 5.48 12.49 -12.14
N VAL A 132 6.12 12.97 -11.08
CA VAL A 132 7.28 12.31 -10.43
C VAL A 132 6.93 10.90 -9.95
N LEU A 133 5.73 10.66 -9.44
CA LEU A 133 5.26 9.34 -8.98
C LEU A 133 5.20 8.31 -10.11
N ARG A 134 5.04 8.77 -11.36
CA ARG A 134 4.98 7.89 -12.54
C ARG A 134 6.34 7.62 -13.15
N ARG A 135 7.31 8.51 -12.95
CA ARG A 135 8.63 8.45 -13.59
C ARG A 135 9.70 7.98 -12.63
N ASP A 136 10.03 8.82 -11.68
CA ASP A 136 11.24 8.65 -10.86
C ASP A 136 10.93 8.05 -9.49
N GLY A 137 9.66 8.16 -9.07
CA GLY A 137 9.20 7.72 -7.76
C GLY A 137 9.77 8.57 -6.62
N LEU A 138 9.51 8.11 -5.41
CA LEU A 138 9.99 8.74 -4.18
C LEU A 138 11.30 8.11 -3.71
N ARG A 139 12.19 8.92 -3.15
CA ARG A 139 13.31 8.41 -2.34
C ARG A 139 12.78 8.11 -0.95
N TRP A 140 12.86 6.85 -0.56
CA TRP A 140 12.29 6.37 0.67
C TRP A 140 13.32 6.25 1.80
N SER A 141 12.89 6.54 3.02
CA SER A 141 13.57 6.27 4.29
C SER A 141 12.60 5.65 5.30
N ALA A 142 13.14 5.02 6.32
CA ALA A 142 12.37 4.46 7.44
C ALA A 142 12.95 5.03 8.76
N PRO A 143 12.48 6.21 9.18
CA PRO A 143 12.97 6.83 10.42
C PRO A 143 12.54 6.07 11.69
N GLY A 144 11.66 5.11 11.59
CA GLY A 144 11.21 4.21 12.65
C GLY A 144 10.71 2.88 12.09
N ALA A 145 10.51 1.90 12.97
CA ALA A 145 10.07 0.56 12.57
C ALA A 145 8.73 0.57 11.79
N ASP A 146 7.83 1.46 12.16
CA ASP A 146 6.51 1.59 11.57
C ASP A 146 6.31 2.89 10.76
N VAL A 147 7.38 3.62 10.50
CA VAL A 147 7.31 4.89 9.77
C VAL A 147 8.06 4.78 8.45
N LEU A 148 7.41 5.16 7.37
CA LEU A 148 8.02 5.34 6.06
C LEU A 148 7.91 6.80 5.65
N GLU A 149 8.99 7.33 5.11
CA GLU A 149 9.03 8.67 4.56
C GLU A 149 9.56 8.65 3.14
N GLY A 150 8.81 9.24 2.21
CA GLY A 150 9.17 9.35 0.80
C GLY A 150 9.30 10.81 0.38
N VAL A 151 10.35 11.16 -0.35
CA VAL A 151 10.61 12.53 -0.81
C VAL A 151 10.95 12.54 -2.30
N ALA A 152 10.35 13.46 -3.04
CA ALA A 152 10.70 13.82 -4.42
C ALA A 152 10.31 15.27 -4.67
N ASP A 153 10.73 15.85 -5.80
CA ASP A 153 10.54 17.24 -6.19
C ASP A 153 9.23 17.89 -5.70
N GLY A 154 9.29 18.68 -4.65
CA GLY A 154 8.15 19.36 -4.06
C GLY A 154 7.12 18.44 -3.37
N LEU A 155 7.39 17.14 -3.25
CA LEU A 155 6.47 16.19 -2.64
C LEU A 155 7.15 15.46 -1.46
N ARG A 156 6.46 15.40 -0.34
CA ARG A 156 6.86 14.62 0.85
C ARG A 156 5.68 13.77 1.31
N VAL A 157 5.95 12.51 1.56
CA VAL A 157 4.95 11.54 2.04
C VAL A 157 5.42 10.99 3.38
N VAL A 158 4.54 10.99 4.37
CA VAL A 158 4.78 10.36 5.68
C VAL A 158 3.70 9.30 5.89
N ILE A 159 4.11 8.06 6.14
CA ILE A 159 3.22 6.93 6.37
C ILE A 159 3.49 6.38 7.77
N ASN A 160 2.48 6.37 8.61
CA ASN A 160 2.49 5.74 9.91
C ASN A 160 1.77 4.39 9.85
N ARG A 161 2.54 3.31 9.92
CA ARG A 161 2.03 1.92 9.92
C ARG A 161 1.73 1.40 11.33
N SER A 162 2.11 2.14 12.37
CA SER A 162 1.82 1.78 13.77
C SER A 162 0.30 1.60 13.96
N ARG A 163 -0.08 0.71 14.85
CA ARG A 163 -1.47 0.51 15.24
C ARG A 163 -1.89 1.34 16.46
N SER A 164 -0.95 1.94 17.14
CA SER A 164 -1.21 2.58 18.43
C SER A 164 -0.49 3.89 18.68
N THR A 165 0.60 4.15 17.94
CA THR A 165 1.48 5.28 18.25
C THR A 165 1.41 6.32 17.13
N PRO A 166 1.02 7.58 17.42
CA PRO A 166 1.12 8.65 16.45
C PRO A 166 2.58 9.02 16.21
N VAL A 167 2.85 9.60 15.04
CA VAL A 167 4.20 10.10 14.71
C VAL A 167 4.15 11.61 14.48
N PRO A 168 5.17 12.34 14.92
CA PRO A 168 5.25 13.78 14.67
C PRO A 168 5.27 14.09 13.17
N LEU A 169 4.58 15.15 12.78
CA LEU A 169 4.61 15.71 11.43
C LEU A 169 5.12 17.14 11.53
N THR A 170 6.20 17.43 10.81
CA THR A 170 6.65 18.80 10.63
C THR A 170 6.28 19.26 9.24
N VAL A 171 5.51 20.34 9.14
CA VAL A 171 5.19 21.00 7.87
C VAL A 171 6.20 22.14 7.69
N GLU A 172 7.06 22.04 6.68
CA GLU A 172 8.08 23.04 6.41
C GLU A 172 7.47 24.30 5.75
N SER A 173 8.22 25.41 5.82
CA SER A 173 7.77 26.66 5.17
C SER A 173 7.57 26.44 3.67
N GLY A 174 6.41 26.82 3.15
CA GLY A 174 6.04 26.61 1.76
C GLY A 174 5.37 25.27 1.47
N GLN A 175 5.31 24.35 2.44
CA GLN A 175 4.56 23.09 2.28
C GLN A 175 3.13 23.21 2.80
N SER A 176 2.23 22.44 2.22
CA SER A 176 0.85 22.26 2.70
C SER A 176 0.43 20.80 2.59
N LEU A 177 -0.51 20.38 3.43
CA LEU A 177 -1.17 19.09 3.28
C LEU A 177 -2.03 19.10 2.02
N ILE A 178 -1.70 18.23 1.07
CA ILE A 178 -2.42 18.13 -0.22
C ILE A 178 -3.27 16.86 -0.31
N TRP A 179 -2.95 15.84 0.49
CA TRP A 179 -3.72 14.60 0.57
C TRP A 179 -3.48 13.91 1.91
N THR A 180 -4.51 13.26 2.47
CA THR A 180 -4.40 12.54 3.74
C THR A 180 -5.18 11.23 3.72
N LEU A 181 -4.70 10.25 4.49
CA LEU A 181 -5.42 9.06 4.89
C LEU A 181 -5.53 9.04 6.41
N GLY A 182 -6.74 8.85 6.95
CA GLY A 182 -6.99 8.80 8.37
C GLY A 182 -6.89 10.17 9.04
N LEU A 183 -6.59 10.17 10.35
CA LEU A 183 -6.49 11.41 11.12
C LEU A 183 -5.08 11.98 11.02
N VAL A 184 -4.98 13.13 10.41
CA VAL A 184 -3.73 13.89 10.23
C VAL A 184 -4.00 15.35 10.55
N ASP A 185 -3.12 15.94 11.31
CA ASP A 185 -3.06 17.39 11.55
C ASP A 185 -1.65 17.93 11.19
N ASN A 186 -1.44 19.23 11.37
CA ASN A 186 -0.14 19.86 11.07
C ASN A 186 0.99 19.48 12.05
N GLN A 187 0.72 18.66 13.03
CA GLN A 187 1.68 18.25 14.08
C GLN A 187 1.88 16.76 14.15
N SER A 188 0.92 15.96 13.66
CA SER A 188 0.97 14.51 13.80
C SER A 188 0.26 13.73 12.71
N VAL A 189 0.73 12.50 12.48
CA VAL A 189 0.08 11.46 11.69
C VAL A 189 -0.34 10.35 12.64
N SER A 190 -1.64 10.16 12.80
CA SER A 190 -2.22 9.15 13.69
C SER A 190 -1.86 7.73 13.25
N PRO A 191 -2.09 6.70 14.11
CA PRO A 191 -1.90 5.31 13.73
C PRO A 191 -2.64 4.94 12.45
N GLN A 192 -2.04 4.08 11.63
CA GLN A 192 -2.55 3.61 10.33
C GLN A 192 -3.03 4.74 9.41
N SER A 193 -2.29 5.84 9.39
CA SER A 193 -2.59 7.06 8.63
C SER A 193 -1.41 7.48 7.76
N ALA A 194 -1.67 8.40 6.84
CA ALA A 194 -0.63 8.96 5.98
C ALA A 194 -0.91 10.41 5.62
N ALA A 195 0.15 11.18 5.44
CA ALA A 195 0.14 12.55 4.96
C ALA A 195 0.93 12.69 3.67
N VAL A 196 0.42 13.46 2.73
CA VAL A 196 1.15 13.93 1.55
C VAL A 196 1.20 15.45 1.61
N LEU A 197 2.43 15.99 1.58
CA LEU A 197 2.72 17.40 1.58
C LEU A 197 3.24 17.80 0.20
N GLY A 198 2.79 18.96 -0.27
CA GLY A 198 3.22 19.56 -1.53
C GLY A 198 3.68 21.00 -1.32
N SER A 199 4.61 21.47 -2.16
CA SER A 199 5.08 22.84 -2.22
C SER A 199 4.72 23.50 -3.54
#